data_7f1afcc6ad96e25bd7065d0377f2542e
#
_entry.id   7f1afcc6ad96e25bd7065d0377f2542e
#
_cell.length_a   1.000
_cell.length_b   1.000
_cell.length_c   1.000
_cell.angle_alpha   90.00
_cell.angle_beta   90.00
_cell.angle_gamma   90.00
#
_symmetry.space_group_name_H-M   'P 1'
#
loop_
_entity.id
_entity.type
_entity.pdbx_description
1 polymer ?
#
loop_
_entity_poly.entity_id
_entity_poly.type
_entity_poly.pdbx_seq_one_letter_code
_entity_poly.pdbx_strand_id
1 'polypeptide(L)'
;MSDHLLALDAGGTSTRAVVLDADGTCRGCGRAGPGNPTSAGTATALASLAGAARDALAQAGLGTADVGGVVVALAGGEGPLPVAELGAAVGYTGPAARLRRVGDLLAMYSSGTAEAAGAGLVSGTGSVAGRIADGDLLRVVGGSGWLLGDAGSGYWTGLHVVRAVVAHLDGSGPPTALTAAVLAAEGVVPGEEARYGRPEHLHRLLDALYARPPLLLSRFAPAAFAAAAGPDPDPVAAGLVEQAGDAVAALLRALRLEPGTTLVAGGSTWRRGLTGAGVPRSAALTEALTGLRLRAADDGLLGAAVLALRLDGPVPETTYERVRSTLAALRAA
;
A
#
# COMPACT_ATOMS: atom_id res chain seq x y z
N MET A 1 0.10 34.35 10.45
CA MET A 1 0.60 33.01 10.13
C MET A 1 -0.10 32.63 8.86
N SER A 2 0.60 32.07 7.90
CA SER A 2 0.00 31.62 6.63
C SER A 2 -1.00 30.50 6.90
N ASP A 3 -2.20 30.60 6.33
CA ASP A 3 -3.35 29.74 6.65
C ASP A 3 -3.43 28.49 5.76
N HIS A 4 -2.42 28.28 4.88
CA HIS A 4 -2.42 27.15 3.95
C HIS A 4 -1.44 26.05 4.37
N LEU A 5 -1.83 24.82 4.11
CA LEU A 5 -1.03 23.62 4.36
C LEU A 5 -0.70 22.94 3.03
N LEU A 6 0.47 22.33 2.97
CA LEU A 6 0.91 21.53 1.82
C LEU A 6 1.09 20.07 2.26
N ALA A 7 0.39 19.16 1.60
CA ALA A 7 0.52 17.73 1.83
C ALA A 7 1.00 17.03 0.57
N LEU A 8 1.94 16.08 0.75
CA LEU A 8 2.50 15.29 -0.34
C LEU A 8 2.41 13.79 -0.02
N ASP A 9 2.15 13.00 -1.05
CA ASP A 9 2.22 11.54 -1.02
C ASP A 9 3.19 11.08 -2.11
N ALA A 10 4.32 10.53 -1.69
CA ALA A 10 5.45 10.18 -2.54
C ALA A 10 5.68 8.66 -2.59
N GLY A 11 5.21 8.04 -3.67
CA GLY A 11 5.30 6.61 -3.91
C GLY A 11 6.39 6.22 -4.90
N GLY A 12 6.48 4.91 -5.17
CA GLY A 12 7.48 4.35 -6.10
C GLY A 12 7.25 4.71 -7.58
N THR A 13 6.06 5.16 -7.97
CA THR A 13 5.71 5.46 -9.37
C THR A 13 5.30 6.91 -9.60
N SER A 14 4.82 7.61 -8.58
CA SER A 14 4.37 8.99 -8.68
C SER A 14 4.43 9.70 -7.33
N THR A 15 4.58 11.01 -7.40
CA THR A 15 4.41 11.96 -6.30
C THR A 15 3.18 12.81 -6.56
N ARG A 16 2.36 13.01 -5.54
CA ARG A 16 1.16 13.85 -5.59
C ARG A 16 1.23 14.88 -4.48
N ALA A 17 0.73 16.07 -4.74
CA ALA A 17 0.65 17.15 -3.76
C ALA A 17 -0.73 17.78 -3.75
N VAL A 18 -1.13 18.32 -2.60
CA VAL A 18 -2.33 19.14 -2.45
C VAL A 18 -2.04 20.29 -1.51
N VAL A 19 -2.53 21.48 -1.89
CA VAL A 19 -2.61 22.64 -1.02
C VAL A 19 -4.03 22.76 -0.51
N LEU A 20 -4.17 22.99 0.79
CA LEU A 20 -5.47 23.09 1.45
C LEU A 20 -5.47 24.17 2.53
N ASP A 21 -6.65 24.71 2.80
CA ASP A 21 -6.90 25.65 3.89
C ASP A 21 -7.03 24.92 5.23
N ALA A 22 -6.93 25.64 6.33
CA ALA A 22 -7.10 25.12 7.69
C ALA A 22 -8.51 24.51 7.93
N ASP A 23 -9.52 24.90 7.16
CA ASP A 23 -10.86 24.36 7.22
C ASP A 23 -11.04 23.03 6.45
N GLY A 24 -9.99 22.58 5.73
CA GLY A 24 -9.98 21.35 4.93
C GLY A 24 -10.39 21.54 3.46
N THR A 25 -10.57 22.77 2.98
CA THR A 25 -10.85 23.03 1.57
C THR A 25 -9.58 22.89 0.73
N CYS A 26 -9.54 21.94 -0.20
CA CYS A 26 -8.43 21.77 -1.14
C CYS A 26 -8.47 22.86 -2.23
N ARG A 27 -7.33 23.53 -2.49
CA ARG A 27 -7.20 24.66 -3.41
C ARG A 27 -6.48 24.34 -4.70
N GLY A 28 -5.51 23.42 -4.65
CA GLY A 28 -4.76 23.03 -5.84
C GLY A 28 -4.09 21.68 -5.63
N CYS A 29 -3.91 20.93 -6.70
CA CYS A 29 -3.22 19.65 -6.69
C CYS A 29 -2.12 19.64 -7.76
N GLY A 30 -1.08 18.83 -7.51
CA GLY A 30 0.04 18.63 -8.42
C GLY A 30 0.48 17.21 -8.49
N ARG A 31 1.16 16.84 -9.59
CA ARG A 31 1.65 15.49 -9.81
C ARG A 31 3.01 15.53 -10.51
N ALA A 32 3.90 14.62 -10.05
CA ALA A 32 5.22 14.42 -10.64
C ALA A 32 5.58 12.93 -10.70
N GLY A 33 6.79 12.63 -11.13
CA GLY A 33 7.36 11.28 -11.23
C GLY A 33 7.53 10.59 -9.88
N PRO A 34 8.31 9.48 -9.84
CA PRO A 34 8.52 8.69 -8.63
C PRO A 34 9.19 9.50 -7.51
N GLY A 35 8.67 9.38 -6.29
CA GLY A 35 9.12 10.11 -5.11
C GLY A 35 9.71 9.25 -3.99
N ASN A 36 9.78 7.92 -4.18
CA ASN A 36 10.41 7.04 -3.21
C ASN A 36 11.94 7.02 -3.44
N PRO A 37 12.76 7.52 -2.49
CA PRO A 37 14.21 7.59 -2.66
C PRO A 37 14.89 6.23 -2.77
N THR A 38 14.29 5.18 -2.19
CA THR A 38 14.83 3.82 -2.26
C THR A 38 14.76 3.22 -3.67
N SER A 39 13.68 3.49 -4.40
CA SER A 39 13.47 2.93 -5.74
C SER A 39 13.92 3.86 -6.88
N ALA A 40 13.82 5.18 -6.70
CA ALA A 40 14.09 6.17 -7.74
C ALA A 40 15.41 6.95 -7.53
N GLY A 41 16.05 6.79 -6.38
CA GLY A 41 17.19 7.59 -5.94
C GLY A 41 16.77 8.96 -5.37
N THR A 42 17.61 9.48 -4.47
CA THR A 42 17.34 10.70 -3.70
C THR A 42 17.10 11.92 -4.60
N ALA A 43 17.94 12.16 -5.59
CA ALA A 43 17.84 13.33 -6.47
C ALA A 43 16.50 13.34 -7.25
N THR A 44 16.11 12.20 -7.82
CA THR A 44 14.82 12.04 -8.53
C THR A 44 13.63 12.26 -7.60
N ALA A 45 13.68 11.70 -6.38
CA ALA A 45 12.64 11.84 -5.39
C ALA A 45 12.43 13.31 -4.99
N LEU A 46 13.52 14.04 -4.68
CA LEU A 46 13.46 15.47 -4.33
C LEU A 46 12.95 16.33 -5.50
N ALA A 47 13.38 16.06 -6.73
CA ALA A 47 12.88 16.75 -7.92
C ALA A 47 11.36 16.51 -8.14
N SER A 48 10.89 15.29 -7.88
CA SER A 48 9.47 14.95 -7.97
C SER A 48 8.63 15.65 -6.89
N LEU A 49 9.14 15.72 -5.65
CA LEU A 49 8.51 16.49 -4.57
C LEU A 49 8.38 17.96 -4.92
N ALA A 50 9.48 18.58 -5.38
CA ALA A 50 9.52 19.96 -5.82
C ALA A 50 8.54 20.25 -6.97
N GLY A 51 8.49 19.36 -7.97
CA GLY A 51 7.58 19.48 -9.10
C GLY A 51 6.12 19.43 -8.68
N ALA A 52 5.74 18.38 -7.92
CA ALA A 52 4.36 18.23 -7.45
C ALA A 52 3.91 19.40 -6.57
N ALA A 53 4.78 19.87 -5.64
CA ALA A 53 4.49 21.01 -4.77
C ALA A 53 4.27 22.30 -5.58
N ARG A 54 5.17 22.59 -6.54
CA ARG A 54 5.07 23.77 -7.41
C ARG A 54 3.77 23.79 -8.21
N ASP A 55 3.41 22.65 -8.81
CA ASP A 55 2.18 22.53 -9.61
C ASP A 55 0.92 22.74 -8.75
N ALA A 56 0.90 22.16 -7.52
CA ALA A 56 -0.20 22.35 -6.59
C ALA A 56 -0.36 23.83 -6.15
N LEU A 57 0.76 24.48 -5.83
CA LEU A 57 0.78 25.91 -5.45
C LEU A 57 0.35 26.80 -6.63
N ALA A 58 0.85 26.54 -7.82
CA ALA A 58 0.49 27.30 -9.03
C ALA A 58 -1.01 27.18 -9.34
N GLN A 59 -1.59 25.99 -9.24
CA GLN A 59 -3.04 25.79 -9.43
C GLN A 59 -3.86 26.54 -8.37
N ALA A 60 -3.34 26.64 -7.14
CA ALA A 60 -3.99 27.41 -6.06
C ALA A 60 -3.78 28.93 -6.18
N GLY A 61 -2.93 29.41 -7.06
CA GLY A 61 -2.53 30.82 -7.14
C GLY A 61 -1.69 31.29 -5.96
N LEU A 62 -0.94 30.38 -5.32
CA LEU A 62 -0.16 30.61 -4.09
C LEU A 62 1.34 30.41 -4.34
N GLY A 63 2.16 30.99 -3.46
CA GLY A 63 3.60 30.79 -3.40
C GLY A 63 4.02 29.97 -2.17
N THR A 64 5.30 29.62 -2.10
CA THR A 64 5.87 28.90 -0.94
C THR A 64 5.79 29.70 0.36
N ALA A 65 5.77 31.04 0.28
CA ALA A 65 5.62 31.92 1.44
C ALA A 65 4.22 31.86 2.08
N ASP A 66 3.22 31.36 1.35
CA ASP A 66 1.84 31.24 1.82
C ASP A 66 1.61 29.91 2.58
N VAL A 67 2.64 29.02 2.62
CA VAL A 67 2.55 27.70 3.26
C VAL A 67 2.97 27.79 4.72
N GLY A 68 2.03 27.53 5.63
CA GLY A 68 2.24 27.53 7.08
C GLY A 68 2.64 26.17 7.68
N GLY A 69 2.50 25.06 6.93
CA GLY A 69 2.90 23.73 7.39
C GLY A 69 2.97 22.73 6.25
N VAL A 70 3.84 21.73 6.37
CA VAL A 70 4.08 20.72 5.34
C VAL A 70 4.07 19.30 5.94
N VAL A 71 3.38 18.39 5.29
CA VAL A 71 3.47 16.94 5.57
C VAL A 71 3.85 16.19 4.31
N VAL A 72 4.89 15.36 4.40
CA VAL A 72 5.35 14.50 3.33
C VAL A 72 5.19 13.04 3.75
N ALA A 73 4.26 12.34 3.14
CA ALA A 73 4.10 10.88 3.28
C ALA A 73 5.02 10.18 2.27
N LEU A 74 5.91 9.31 2.77
CA LEU A 74 6.91 8.60 1.97
C LEU A 74 6.71 7.10 2.10
N ALA A 75 6.61 6.41 0.96
CA ALA A 75 6.66 4.96 0.93
C ALA A 75 8.08 4.46 1.28
N GLY A 76 8.14 3.31 1.99
CA GLY A 76 9.41 2.68 2.34
C GLY A 76 9.98 3.03 3.71
N GLY A 77 9.15 3.55 4.62
CA GLY A 77 9.50 3.76 6.03
C GLY A 77 10.44 4.95 6.28
N GLU A 78 11.23 4.88 7.35
CA GLU A 78 12.16 5.94 7.76
C GLU A 78 13.45 5.93 6.90
N GLY A 79 13.33 6.17 5.61
CA GLY A 79 14.47 6.24 4.69
C GLY A 79 15.48 7.36 5.04
N PRO A 80 16.62 7.42 4.35
CA PRO A 80 17.77 8.26 4.70
C PRO A 80 17.58 9.77 4.44
N LEU A 81 16.43 10.22 3.93
CA LEU A 81 16.18 11.64 3.62
C LEU A 81 15.90 12.44 4.89
N PRO A 82 16.76 13.40 5.27
CA PRO A 82 16.49 14.31 6.36
C PRO A 82 15.25 15.17 6.11
N VAL A 83 14.48 15.47 7.15
CA VAL A 83 13.28 16.30 7.06
C VAL A 83 13.59 17.69 6.50
N ALA A 84 14.77 18.25 6.83
CA ALA A 84 15.22 19.54 6.32
C ALA A 84 15.39 19.56 4.79
N GLU A 85 15.89 18.46 4.20
CA GLU A 85 16.02 18.35 2.74
C GLU A 85 14.67 18.29 2.03
N LEU A 86 13.68 17.63 2.67
CA LEU A 86 12.30 17.61 2.16
C LEU A 86 11.71 19.02 2.16
N GLY A 87 11.91 19.79 3.24
CA GLY A 87 11.48 21.19 3.32
C GLY A 87 12.13 22.06 2.25
N ALA A 88 13.45 21.95 2.09
CA ALA A 88 14.18 22.68 1.07
C ALA A 88 13.70 22.34 -0.36
N ALA A 89 13.43 21.06 -0.64
CA ALA A 89 12.95 20.63 -1.95
C ALA A 89 11.60 21.26 -2.33
N VAL A 90 10.68 21.42 -1.37
CA VAL A 90 9.37 22.03 -1.61
C VAL A 90 9.36 23.56 -1.36
N GLY A 91 10.53 24.15 -1.06
CA GLY A 91 10.67 25.59 -0.82
C GLY A 91 10.04 26.07 0.49
N TYR A 92 9.87 25.19 1.48
CA TYR A 92 9.30 25.55 2.78
C TYR A 92 10.31 26.28 3.66
N THR A 93 9.95 27.47 4.14
CA THR A 93 10.78 28.33 4.99
C THR A 93 10.18 28.59 6.37
N GLY A 94 9.06 27.96 6.69
CA GLY A 94 8.38 28.10 7.96
C GLY A 94 9.03 27.33 9.12
N PRO A 95 8.40 27.30 10.30
CA PRO A 95 8.95 26.63 11.48
C PRO A 95 9.17 25.14 11.26
N ALA A 96 10.33 24.62 11.68
CA ALA A 96 10.69 23.20 11.54
C ALA A 96 9.68 22.24 12.23
N ALA A 97 9.06 22.69 13.32
CA ALA A 97 8.03 21.92 14.02
C ALA A 97 6.75 21.69 13.19
N ARG A 98 6.55 22.44 12.11
CA ARG A 98 5.42 22.32 11.19
C ARG A 98 5.78 21.61 9.88
N LEU A 99 6.97 21.01 9.82
CA LEU A 99 7.41 20.16 8.72
C LEU A 99 7.54 18.73 9.23
N ARG A 100 6.67 17.84 8.73
CA ARG A 100 6.66 16.43 9.15
C ARG A 100 6.88 15.51 7.97
N ARG A 101 7.73 14.49 8.20
CA ARG A 101 7.78 13.28 7.38
C ARG A 101 6.99 12.18 8.08
N VAL A 102 6.17 11.46 7.34
CA VAL A 102 5.38 10.32 7.85
C VAL A 102 5.55 9.12 6.91
N GLY A 103 5.33 7.92 7.44
CA GLY A 103 5.28 6.70 6.61
C GLY A 103 3.94 6.58 5.87
N ASP A 104 3.95 5.85 4.76
CA ASP A 104 2.78 5.56 3.94
C ASP A 104 1.67 4.81 4.69
N LEU A 105 2.01 3.97 5.68
CA LEU A 105 1.04 3.28 6.52
C LEU A 105 0.19 4.26 7.35
N LEU A 106 0.79 5.32 7.91
CA LEU A 106 0.06 6.34 8.68
C LEU A 106 -0.81 7.19 7.75
N ALA A 107 -0.30 7.55 6.57
CA ALA A 107 -1.09 8.25 5.56
C ALA A 107 -2.26 7.39 5.06
N MET A 108 -2.03 6.11 4.83
CA MET A 108 -3.09 5.16 4.46
C MET A 108 -4.16 5.07 5.54
N TYR A 109 -3.78 4.95 6.82
CA TYR A 109 -4.74 4.97 7.93
C TYR A 109 -5.58 6.25 7.93
N SER A 110 -4.92 7.41 7.87
CA SER A 110 -5.58 8.72 7.89
C SER A 110 -6.42 8.99 6.64
N SER A 111 -6.25 8.21 5.56
CA SER A 111 -7.12 8.29 4.38
C SER A 111 -8.51 7.69 4.59
N GLY A 112 -8.68 6.81 5.55
CA GLY A 112 -9.95 6.13 5.84
C GLY A 112 -10.70 6.67 7.05
N THR A 113 -10.11 7.59 7.83
CA THR A 113 -10.75 8.10 9.06
C THR A 113 -10.12 9.40 9.56
N ALA A 114 -10.95 10.22 10.22
CA ALA A 114 -10.51 11.37 11.01
C ALA A 114 -9.97 11.00 12.40
N GLU A 115 -10.16 9.76 12.86
CA GLU A 115 -9.76 9.33 14.21
C GLU A 115 -8.24 9.35 14.39
N ALA A 116 -7.76 9.88 15.52
CA ALA A 116 -6.34 9.94 15.86
C ALA A 116 -5.79 8.63 16.43
N ALA A 117 -6.65 7.66 16.73
CA ALA A 117 -6.27 6.36 17.30
C ALA A 117 -6.99 5.22 16.58
N GLY A 118 -6.30 4.11 16.37
CA GLY A 118 -6.82 2.94 15.70
C GLY A 118 -5.72 2.02 15.18
N ALA A 119 -5.98 1.36 14.05
CA ALA A 119 -5.02 0.50 13.38
C ALA A 119 -5.07 0.64 11.85
N GLY A 120 -3.93 0.50 11.22
CA GLY A 120 -3.78 0.43 9.77
C GLY A 120 -3.31 -0.95 9.31
N LEU A 121 -3.84 -1.45 8.21
CA LEU A 121 -3.40 -2.68 7.55
C LEU A 121 -3.22 -2.44 6.05
N VAL A 122 -2.05 -2.74 5.53
CA VAL A 122 -1.80 -2.81 4.08
C VAL A 122 -1.49 -4.26 3.73
N SER A 123 -2.23 -4.84 2.79
CA SER A 123 -1.87 -6.07 2.11
C SER A 123 -2.03 -5.84 0.60
N GLY A 124 -0.93 -5.47 -0.01
CA GLY A 124 -0.73 -5.23 -1.43
C GLY A 124 0.39 -6.11 -1.96
N THR A 125 1.38 -5.54 -2.64
CA THR A 125 2.62 -6.26 -3.01
C THR A 125 3.37 -6.75 -1.78
N GLY A 126 3.49 -5.92 -0.73
CA GLY A 126 3.96 -6.27 0.61
C GLY A 126 2.81 -6.32 1.62
N SER A 127 3.13 -6.62 2.89
CA SER A 127 2.15 -6.73 3.99
C SER A 127 2.70 -6.12 5.27
N VAL A 128 1.93 -5.18 5.85
CA VAL A 128 2.28 -4.48 7.09
C VAL A 128 1.04 -4.05 7.84
N ALA A 129 1.09 -4.09 9.16
CA ALA A 129 0.05 -3.54 10.03
C ALA A 129 0.66 -2.62 11.10
N GLY A 130 -0.10 -1.63 11.56
CA GLY A 130 0.36 -0.74 12.61
C GLY A 130 -0.76 -0.27 13.52
N ARG A 131 -0.41 -0.06 14.79
CA ARG A 131 -1.27 0.60 15.78
C ARG A 131 -0.96 2.09 15.80
N ILE A 132 -2.00 2.89 15.75
CA ILE A 132 -1.93 4.34 15.77
C ILE A 132 -2.48 4.85 17.10
N ALA A 133 -1.80 5.81 17.69
CA ALA A 133 -2.24 6.56 18.87
C ALA A 133 -1.80 8.03 18.71
N ASP A 134 -2.66 8.95 19.13
CA ASP A 134 -2.40 10.39 19.10
C ASP A 134 -1.95 10.93 17.71
N GLY A 135 -2.43 10.28 16.65
CA GLY A 135 -2.10 10.64 15.27
C GLY A 135 -0.71 10.20 14.80
N ASP A 136 -0.05 9.31 15.54
CA ASP A 136 1.26 8.74 15.18
C ASP A 136 1.29 7.20 15.26
N LEU A 137 2.26 6.59 14.58
CA LEU A 137 2.50 5.14 14.65
C LEU A 137 3.12 4.78 16.02
N LEU A 138 2.35 4.05 16.83
CA LEU A 138 2.81 3.52 18.12
C LEU A 138 3.55 2.19 17.96
N ARG A 139 3.12 1.35 17.03
CA ARG A 139 3.68 0.02 16.78
C ARG A 139 3.49 -0.40 15.34
N VAL A 140 4.50 -1.04 14.77
CA VAL A 140 4.45 -1.65 13.44
C VAL A 140 4.74 -3.14 13.55
N VAL A 141 4.02 -3.96 12.79
CA VAL A 141 4.19 -5.41 12.67
C VAL A 141 4.19 -5.79 11.20
N GLY A 142 5.14 -6.62 10.77
CA GLY A 142 5.37 -6.92 9.36
C GLY A 142 6.14 -5.80 8.65
N GLY A 143 6.04 -5.74 7.33
CA GLY A 143 6.77 -4.75 6.52
C GLY A 143 8.29 -4.98 6.47
N SER A 144 8.74 -6.21 6.74
CA SER A 144 10.18 -6.57 6.69
C SER A 144 10.68 -6.87 5.27
N GLY A 145 9.87 -6.57 4.27
CA GLY A 145 10.18 -6.79 2.86
C GLY A 145 10.02 -8.25 2.40
N TRP A 146 10.07 -8.41 1.10
CA TRP A 146 9.77 -9.69 0.42
C TRP A 146 10.68 -10.85 0.82
N LEU A 147 11.91 -10.57 1.24
CA LEU A 147 12.88 -11.62 1.61
C LEU A 147 12.63 -12.18 3.01
N LEU A 148 12.29 -11.33 3.97
CA LEU A 148 12.23 -11.69 5.40
C LEU A 148 10.82 -11.61 5.99
N GLY A 149 9.86 -11.07 5.24
CA GLY A 149 8.52 -10.80 5.73
C GLY A 149 7.45 -10.91 4.65
N ASP A 150 6.54 -9.94 4.66
CA ASP A 150 5.44 -9.78 3.71
C ASP A 150 4.49 -10.99 3.61
N ALA A 151 4.42 -11.84 4.66
CA ALA A 151 3.49 -12.96 4.69
C ALA A 151 2.04 -12.48 4.53
N GLY A 152 1.26 -13.14 3.67
CA GLY A 152 -0.10 -12.74 3.32
C GLY A 152 -0.21 -11.60 2.30
N SER A 153 0.91 -11.17 1.70
CA SER A 153 0.95 -10.20 0.61
C SER A 153 0.76 -10.84 -0.76
N GLY A 154 0.66 -10.00 -1.80
CA GLY A 154 0.65 -10.45 -3.18
C GLY A 154 1.95 -11.12 -3.60
N TYR A 155 3.10 -10.61 -3.13
CA TYR A 155 4.38 -11.28 -3.37
C TYR A 155 4.42 -12.68 -2.74
N TRP A 156 4.08 -12.77 -1.45
CA TRP A 156 4.05 -14.04 -0.73
C TRP A 156 3.11 -15.04 -1.42
N THR A 157 1.89 -14.63 -1.75
CA THR A 157 0.91 -15.47 -2.44
C THR A 157 1.41 -15.91 -3.81
N GLY A 158 1.94 -14.99 -4.62
CA GLY A 158 2.46 -15.28 -5.96
C GLY A 158 3.68 -16.22 -5.94
N LEU A 159 4.57 -16.07 -4.96
CA LEU A 159 5.69 -16.99 -4.74
C LEU A 159 5.17 -18.42 -4.46
N HIS A 160 4.16 -18.54 -3.59
CA HIS A 160 3.59 -19.86 -3.27
C HIS A 160 2.80 -20.47 -4.43
N VAL A 161 2.14 -19.64 -5.25
CA VAL A 161 1.55 -20.08 -6.54
C VAL A 161 2.62 -20.70 -7.42
N VAL A 162 3.73 -20.02 -7.64
CA VAL A 162 4.81 -20.54 -8.49
C VAL A 162 5.41 -21.81 -7.90
N ARG A 163 5.62 -21.88 -6.58
CA ARG A 163 6.11 -23.11 -5.90
C ARG A 163 5.15 -24.28 -6.09
N ALA A 164 3.84 -24.07 -5.97
CA ALA A 164 2.84 -25.10 -6.21
C ALA A 164 2.84 -25.59 -7.66
N VAL A 165 3.00 -24.67 -8.62
CA VAL A 165 3.10 -25.01 -10.05
C VAL A 165 4.38 -25.83 -10.34
N VAL A 166 5.52 -25.43 -9.80
CA VAL A 166 6.77 -26.19 -9.93
C VAL A 166 6.61 -27.59 -9.32
N ALA A 167 6.03 -27.70 -8.13
CA ALA A 167 5.79 -28.99 -7.47
C ALA A 167 4.84 -29.89 -8.26
N HIS A 168 3.78 -29.36 -8.87
CA HIS A 168 2.91 -30.10 -9.78
C HIS A 168 3.68 -30.61 -11.00
N LEU A 169 4.46 -29.75 -11.67
CA LEU A 169 5.17 -30.08 -12.91
C LEU A 169 6.32 -31.06 -12.70
N ASP A 170 6.98 -31.05 -11.55
CA ASP A 170 8.04 -32.01 -11.22
C ASP A 170 7.54 -33.29 -10.52
N GLY A 171 6.23 -33.39 -10.27
CA GLY A 171 5.59 -34.56 -9.65
C GLY A 171 5.75 -34.64 -8.13
N SER A 172 6.28 -33.62 -7.46
CA SER A 172 6.44 -33.57 -5.99
C SER A 172 5.22 -33.01 -5.25
N GLY A 173 4.24 -32.49 -5.97
CA GLY A 173 3.01 -31.91 -5.42
C GLY A 173 1.75 -32.28 -6.21
N PRO A 174 0.56 -31.95 -5.67
CA PRO A 174 -0.71 -32.28 -6.32
C PRO A 174 -0.93 -31.45 -7.60
N PRO A 175 -1.75 -31.97 -8.54
CA PRO A 175 -2.24 -31.20 -9.68
C PRO A 175 -2.98 -29.95 -9.21
N THR A 176 -2.84 -28.85 -9.99
CA THR A 176 -3.52 -27.58 -9.71
C THR A 176 -3.84 -26.83 -11.00
N ALA A 177 -5.00 -26.17 -11.03
CA ALA A 177 -5.41 -25.29 -12.10
C ALA A 177 -4.49 -24.06 -12.25
N LEU A 178 -3.72 -23.71 -11.22
CA LEU A 178 -2.72 -22.63 -11.25
C LEU A 178 -1.66 -22.84 -12.34
N THR A 179 -1.36 -24.10 -12.69
CA THR A 179 -0.32 -24.44 -13.68
C THR A 179 -0.64 -23.81 -15.05
N ALA A 180 -1.86 -23.98 -15.53
CA ALA A 180 -2.26 -23.40 -16.81
C ALA A 180 -2.16 -21.87 -16.79
N ALA A 181 -2.60 -21.24 -15.70
CA ALA A 181 -2.56 -19.79 -15.54
C ALA A 181 -1.12 -19.21 -15.54
N VAL A 182 -0.19 -19.87 -14.82
CA VAL A 182 1.21 -19.44 -14.74
C VAL A 182 1.94 -19.64 -16.06
N LEU A 183 1.78 -20.81 -16.70
CA LEU A 183 2.38 -21.10 -18.01
C LEU A 183 1.90 -20.08 -19.07
N ALA A 184 0.60 -19.81 -19.11
CA ALA A 184 0.02 -18.83 -20.05
C ALA A 184 0.56 -17.42 -19.79
N ALA A 185 0.68 -16.98 -18.53
CA ALA A 185 1.22 -15.67 -18.16
C ALA A 185 2.70 -15.50 -18.55
N GLU A 186 3.47 -16.60 -18.62
CA GLU A 186 4.86 -16.60 -19.07
C GLU A 186 5.03 -16.89 -20.56
N GLY A 187 3.94 -17.16 -21.28
CA GLY A 187 4.01 -17.55 -22.70
C GLY A 187 4.67 -18.91 -22.93
N VAL A 188 4.65 -19.79 -21.93
CA VAL A 188 5.23 -21.12 -21.98
C VAL A 188 4.17 -22.11 -22.44
N VAL A 189 4.40 -22.73 -23.60
CA VAL A 189 3.50 -23.72 -24.18
C VAL A 189 3.83 -25.09 -23.59
N PRO A 190 2.84 -25.82 -23.00
CA PRO A 190 3.01 -27.21 -22.58
C PRO A 190 3.37 -28.11 -23.77
N GLY A 191 4.17 -29.14 -23.54
CA GLY A 191 4.56 -30.13 -24.54
C GLY A 191 4.88 -31.46 -23.87
N GLU A 192 4.98 -32.53 -24.67
CA GLU A 192 5.28 -33.88 -24.21
C GLU A 192 6.79 -34.14 -24.00
N GLU A 193 7.62 -33.22 -24.49
CA GLU A 193 9.06 -33.32 -24.37
C GLU A 193 9.54 -33.31 -22.91
N ALA A 194 10.46 -34.19 -22.59
CA ALA A 194 11.04 -34.30 -21.25
C ALA A 194 12.55 -34.24 -21.31
N ARG A 195 13.12 -33.53 -20.32
CA ARG A 195 14.57 -33.44 -20.12
C ARG A 195 14.91 -33.84 -18.69
N TYR A 196 15.78 -34.83 -18.51
CA TYR A 196 16.12 -35.40 -17.18
C TYR A 196 14.90 -35.86 -16.37
N GLY A 197 13.90 -36.42 -17.05
CA GLY A 197 12.66 -36.87 -16.42
C GLY A 197 11.68 -35.77 -16.00
N ARG A 198 11.95 -34.52 -16.35
CA ARG A 198 11.07 -33.35 -16.12
C ARG A 198 10.51 -32.83 -17.43
N PRO A 199 9.28 -32.30 -17.46
CA PRO A 199 8.74 -31.65 -18.65
C PRO A 199 9.65 -30.50 -19.11
N GLU A 200 9.93 -30.41 -20.42
CA GLU A 200 10.77 -29.34 -20.98
C GLU A 200 10.16 -27.93 -20.72
N HIS A 201 8.85 -27.83 -20.71
CA HIS A 201 8.18 -26.57 -20.38
C HIS A 201 8.39 -26.12 -18.92
N LEU A 202 8.75 -27.01 -17.98
CA LEU A 202 9.19 -26.61 -16.63
C LEU A 202 10.55 -25.86 -16.69
N HIS A 203 11.50 -26.35 -17.49
CA HIS A 203 12.79 -25.67 -17.65
C HIS A 203 12.58 -24.27 -18.23
N ARG A 204 11.76 -24.15 -19.29
CA ARG A 204 11.43 -22.85 -19.89
C ARG A 204 10.73 -21.90 -18.91
N LEU A 205 9.86 -22.42 -18.07
CA LEU A 205 9.21 -21.63 -17.01
C LEU A 205 10.24 -21.10 -16.00
N LEU A 206 11.15 -21.95 -15.53
CA LEU A 206 12.19 -21.54 -14.58
C LEU A 206 13.08 -20.45 -15.17
N ASP A 207 13.55 -20.61 -16.41
CA ASP A 207 14.35 -19.60 -17.11
C ASP A 207 13.63 -18.26 -17.21
N ALA A 208 12.34 -18.25 -17.58
CA ALA A 208 11.52 -17.06 -17.67
C ALA A 208 11.35 -16.35 -16.31
N LEU A 209 11.19 -17.11 -15.23
CA LEU A 209 11.01 -16.56 -13.89
C LEU A 209 12.31 -15.99 -13.31
N TYR A 210 13.44 -16.71 -13.46
CA TYR A 210 14.75 -16.26 -12.96
C TYR A 210 15.35 -15.09 -13.75
N ALA A 211 14.91 -14.83 -14.98
CA ALA A 211 15.29 -13.67 -15.76
C ALA A 211 14.73 -12.34 -15.22
N ARG A 212 13.87 -12.37 -14.19
CA ARG A 212 13.11 -11.19 -13.70
C ARG A 212 13.34 -10.96 -12.20
N PRO A 213 13.16 -9.70 -11.74
CA PRO A 213 13.20 -9.39 -10.30
C PRO A 213 12.19 -10.23 -9.51
N PRO A 214 12.56 -10.82 -8.35
CA PRO A 214 11.68 -11.67 -7.56
C PRO A 214 10.34 -11.04 -7.17
N LEU A 215 10.32 -9.72 -6.94
CA LEU A 215 9.10 -9.01 -6.54
C LEU A 215 7.98 -9.09 -7.59
N LEU A 216 8.32 -9.34 -8.86
CA LEU A 216 7.33 -9.53 -9.93
C LEU A 216 6.54 -10.83 -9.80
N LEU A 217 6.92 -11.75 -8.93
CA LEU A 217 6.09 -12.92 -8.61
C LEU A 217 4.72 -12.53 -8.05
N SER A 218 4.60 -11.34 -7.45
CA SER A 218 3.31 -10.81 -6.98
C SER A 218 2.20 -10.79 -8.04
N ARG A 219 2.56 -10.76 -9.34
CA ARG A 219 1.61 -10.80 -10.46
C ARG A 219 0.82 -12.11 -10.57
N PHE A 220 1.28 -13.20 -9.93
CA PHE A 220 0.58 -14.49 -9.91
C PHE A 220 -0.44 -14.61 -8.78
N ALA A 221 -0.43 -13.70 -7.79
CA ALA A 221 -1.41 -13.74 -6.70
C ALA A 221 -2.88 -13.71 -7.19
N PRO A 222 -3.27 -12.91 -8.21
CA PRO A 222 -4.63 -12.94 -8.73
C PRO A 222 -5.09 -14.31 -9.23
N ALA A 223 -4.17 -15.16 -9.73
CA ALA A 223 -4.51 -16.51 -10.17
C ALA A 223 -4.97 -17.40 -8.99
N ALA A 224 -4.32 -17.29 -7.82
CA ALA A 224 -4.76 -18.01 -6.62
C ALA A 224 -6.17 -17.57 -6.20
N PHE A 225 -6.43 -16.27 -6.17
CA PHE A 225 -7.76 -15.75 -5.79
C PHE A 225 -8.85 -16.16 -6.78
N ALA A 226 -8.55 -16.19 -8.07
CA ALA A 226 -9.48 -16.63 -9.10
C ALA A 226 -9.76 -18.15 -9.00
N ALA A 227 -8.71 -18.96 -8.87
CA ALA A 227 -8.85 -20.43 -8.79
C ALA A 227 -9.46 -20.90 -7.46
N ALA A 228 -9.32 -20.13 -6.38
CA ALA A 228 -9.97 -20.38 -5.09
C ALA A 228 -11.44 -19.93 -5.04
N ALA A 229 -11.90 -19.21 -6.06
CA ALA A 229 -13.27 -18.71 -6.14
C ALA A 229 -14.16 -19.67 -6.95
N GLY A 230 -15.48 -19.57 -6.74
CA GLY A 230 -16.45 -20.32 -7.54
C GLY A 230 -16.97 -21.60 -6.88
N PRO A 231 -17.83 -22.35 -7.59
CA PRO A 231 -18.51 -23.53 -7.05
C PRO A 231 -17.60 -24.76 -6.93
N ASP A 232 -16.51 -24.81 -7.69
CA ASP A 232 -15.51 -25.91 -7.68
C ASP A 232 -14.11 -25.31 -7.54
N PRO A 233 -13.73 -24.88 -6.33
CA PRO A 233 -12.45 -24.21 -6.10
C PRO A 233 -11.29 -25.22 -6.19
N ASP A 234 -10.18 -24.78 -6.81
CA ASP A 234 -8.93 -25.53 -6.80
C ASP A 234 -8.42 -25.65 -5.35
N PRO A 235 -8.21 -26.90 -4.82
CA PRO A 235 -7.85 -27.09 -3.42
C PRO A 235 -6.50 -26.46 -3.03
N VAL A 236 -5.54 -26.45 -3.97
CA VAL A 236 -4.22 -25.85 -3.76
C VAL A 236 -4.36 -24.34 -3.64
N ALA A 237 -5.08 -23.73 -4.56
CA ALA A 237 -5.35 -22.29 -4.53
C ALA A 237 -6.12 -21.87 -3.28
N ALA A 238 -7.15 -22.63 -2.90
CA ALA A 238 -7.94 -22.38 -1.69
C ALA A 238 -7.06 -22.41 -0.43
N GLY A 239 -6.20 -23.41 -0.28
CA GLY A 239 -5.25 -23.51 0.82
C GLY A 239 -4.24 -22.36 0.85
N LEU A 240 -3.77 -21.88 -0.29
CA LEU A 240 -2.86 -20.72 -0.37
C LEU A 240 -3.56 -19.43 0.07
N VAL A 241 -4.82 -19.24 -0.33
CA VAL A 241 -5.61 -18.06 0.06
C VAL A 241 -5.91 -18.08 1.56
N GLU A 242 -6.24 -19.24 2.11
CA GLU A 242 -6.43 -19.43 3.55
C GLU A 242 -5.16 -19.08 4.34
N GLN A 243 -4.00 -19.64 3.95
CA GLN A 243 -2.71 -19.35 4.59
C GLN A 243 -2.35 -17.87 4.50
N ALA A 244 -2.64 -17.20 3.38
CA ALA A 244 -2.44 -15.76 3.25
C ALA A 244 -3.33 -14.98 4.24
N GLY A 245 -4.57 -15.39 4.43
CA GLY A 245 -5.48 -14.82 5.43
C GLY A 245 -4.98 -15.03 6.86
N ASP A 246 -4.50 -16.25 7.18
CA ASP A 246 -3.92 -16.57 8.49
C ASP A 246 -2.69 -15.72 8.82
N ALA A 247 -1.84 -15.49 7.83
CA ALA A 247 -0.68 -14.62 7.98
C ALA A 247 -1.09 -13.16 8.29
N VAL A 248 -2.10 -12.63 7.61
CA VAL A 248 -2.64 -11.29 7.92
C VAL A 248 -3.30 -11.26 9.30
N ALA A 249 -4.03 -12.31 9.67
CA ALA A 249 -4.60 -12.44 11.02
C ALA A 249 -3.51 -12.40 12.11
N ALA A 250 -2.36 -13.02 11.88
CA ALA A 250 -1.24 -12.99 12.80
C ALA A 250 -0.68 -11.57 13.01
N LEU A 251 -0.61 -10.74 11.94
CA LEU A 251 -0.23 -9.33 12.06
C LEU A 251 -1.22 -8.56 12.95
N LEU A 252 -2.53 -8.74 12.74
CA LEU A 252 -3.57 -8.07 13.50
C LEU A 252 -3.56 -8.50 14.99
N ARG A 253 -3.44 -9.79 15.26
CA ARG A 253 -3.35 -10.30 16.63
C ARG A 253 -2.13 -9.74 17.38
N ALA A 254 -0.99 -9.59 16.67
CA ALA A 254 0.21 -9.02 17.26
C ALA A 254 0.04 -7.56 17.69
N LEU A 255 -0.89 -6.81 17.10
CA LEU A 255 -1.20 -5.43 17.50
C LEU A 255 -2.01 -5.35 18.79
N ARG A 256 -2.66 -6.44 19.24
CA ARG A 256 -3.48 -6.50 20.47
C ARG A 256 -4.54 -5.39 20.49
N LEU A 257 -5.38 -5.38 19.45
CA LEU A 257 -6.43 -4.36 19.28
C LEU A 257 -7.61 -4.67 20.22
N GLU A 258 -8.16 -3.62 20.82
CA GLU A 258 -9.36 -3.73 21.65
C GLU A 258 -10.63 -3.73 20.76
N PRO A 259 -11.73 -4.38 21.21
CA PRO A 259 -13.02 -4.26 20.55
C PRO A 259 -13.43 -2.80 20.36
N GLY A 260 -14.04 -2.49 19.22
CA GLY A 260 -14.40 -1.11 18.84
C GLY A 260 -13.27 -0.30 18.23
N THR A 261 -12.03 -0.84 18.14
CA THR A 261 -10.94 -0.15 17.43
C THR A 261 -11.26 0.00 15.94
N THR A 262 -11.03 1.18 15.37
CA THR A 262 -11.12 1.41 13.92
C THR A 262 -9.90 0.80 13.24
N LEU A 263 -10.15 -0.13 12.32
CA LEU A 263 -9.14 -0.69 11.41
C LEU A 263 -9.35 -0.13 10.01
N VAL A 264 -8.42 0.68 9.54
CA VAL A 264 -8.37 1.09 8.12
C VAL A 264 -7.51 0.09 7.36
N ALA A 265 -8.10 -0.57 6.36
CA ALA A 265 -7.42 -1.60 5.60
C ALA A 265 -7.39 -1.30 4.10
N GLY A 266 -6.23 -1.55 3.48
CA GLY A 266 -5.99 -1.27 2.08
C GLY A 266 -5.05 -2.27 1.40
N GLY A 267 -4.78 -2.02 0.12
CA GLY A 267 -3.97 -2.87 -0.73
C GLY A 267 -4.79 -3.78 -1.65
N SER A 268 -4.20 -4.16 -2.78
CA SER A 268 -4.90 -4.95 -3.81
C SER A 268 -5.17 -6.38 -3.35
N THR A 269 -4.25 -6.99 -2.61
CA THR A 269 -4.40 -8.35 -2.06
C THR A 269 -5.51 -8.39 -1.03
N TRP A 270 -5.58 -7.37 -0.13
CA TRP A 270 -6.69 -7.22 0.80
C TRP A 270 -8.03 -7.15 0.10
N ARG A 271 -8.21 -6.16 -0.79
CA ARG A 271 -9.51 -5.86 -1.40
C ARG A 271 -10.01 -6.93 -2.36
N ARG A 272 -9.13 -7.52 -3.16
CA ARG A 272 -9.49 -8.47 -4.23
C ARG A 272 -9.36 -9.92 -3.82
N GLY A 273 -8.49 -10.20 -2.87
CA GLY A 273 -8.10 -11.56 -2.50
C GLY A 273 -8.65 -12.02 -1.17
N LEU A 274 -8.27 -11.33 -0.09
CA LEU A 274 -8.52 -11.85 1.26
C LEU A 274 -9.94 -11.55 1.76
N THR A 275 -10.54 -10.44 1.29
CA THR A 275 -11.89 -10.04 1.70
C THR A 275 -12.89 -10.07 0.55
N GLY A 276 -12.56 -10.66 -0.58
CA GLY A 276 -13.35 -10.67 -1.81
C GLY A 276 -14.87 -10.76 -1.54
N ALA A 277 -15.67 -9.83 -2.10
CA ALA A 277 -17.07 -9.61 -1.80
C ALA A 277 -17.36 -9.25 -0.31
N GLY A 278 -16.35 -8.78 0.46
CA GLY A 278 -16.49 -8.42 1.88
C GLY A 278 -16.42 -9.60 2.85
N VAL A 279 -16.22 -10.82 2.37
CA VAL A 279 -16.13 -12.03 3.21
C VAL A 279 -14.66 -12.46 3.35
N PRO A 280 -14.09 -12.47 4.58
CA PRO A 280 -12.78 -13.06 4.83
C PRO A 280 -12.76 -14.54 4.45
N ARG A 281 -11.67 -14.99 3.80
CA ARG A 281 -11.53 -16.38 3.32
C ARG A 281 -10.79 -17.29 4.28
N SER A 282 -10.37 -16.78 5.45
CA SER A 282 -9.72 -17.54 6.52
C SER A 282 -10.52 -17.39 7.81
N ALA A 283 -10.70 -18.49 8.55
CA ALA A 283 -11.36 -18.48 9.85
C ALA A 283 -10.58 -17.60 10.85
N ALA A 284 -9.25 -17.71 10.83
CA ALA A 284 -8.37 -16.91 11.67
C ALA A 284 -8.47 -15.40 11.37
N LEU A 285 -8.62 -15.03 10.09
CA LEU A 285 -8.81 -13.63 9.71
C LEU A 285 -10.18 -13.13 10.14
N THR A 286 -11.23 -13.93 10.00
CA THR A 286 -12.58 -13.60 10.47
C THR A 286 -12.58 -13.32 11.97
N GLU A 287 -11.94 -14.21 12.76
CA GLU A 287 -11.78 -14.03 14.19
C GLU A 287 -11.02 -12.75 14.54
N ALA A 288 -9.89 -12.50 13.87
CA ALA A 288 -9.05 -11.32 14.12
C ALA A 288 -9.75 -9.99 13.78
N LEU A 289 -10.77 -10.01 12.92
CA LEU A 289 -11.57 -8.83 12.56
C LEU A 289 -12.80 -8.66 13.45
N THR A 290 -13.16 -9.67 14.25
CA THR A 290 -14.36 -9.63 15.09
C THR A 290 -14.27 -8.50 16.10
N GLY A 291 -15.33 -7.68 16.17
CA GLY A 291 -15.42 -6.53 17.07
C GLY A 291 -14.66 -5.28 16.60
N LEU A 292 -13.93 -5.31 15.50
CA LEU A 292 -13.28 -4.13 14.92
C LEU A 292 -14.24 -3.34 14.01
N ARG A 293 -14.06 -2.02 13.96
CA ARG A 293 -14.77 -1.15 12.99
C ARG A 293 -13.93 -1.04 11.71
N LEU A 294 -14.29 -1.85 10.72
CA LEU A 294 -13.53 -1.90 9.45
C LEU A 294 -13.87 -0.70 8.56
N ARG A 295 -12.85 0.00 8.11
CA ARG A 295 -12.90 1.09 7.13
C ARG A 295 -11.99 0.76 5.94
N ALA A 296 -12.43 1.14 4.75
CA ALA A 296 -11.57 1.06 3.56
C ALA A 296 -10.58 2.21 3.55
N ALA A 297 -9.33 1.92 3.22
CA ALA A 297 -8.37 2.97 2.87
C ALA A 297 -8.79 3.62 1.55
N ASP A 298 -8.69 4.93 1.50
CA ASP A 298 -8.74 5.73 0.29
C ASP A 298 -7.31 5.93 -0.26
N ASP A 299 -6.95 7.08 -0.76
CA ASP A 299 -5.61 7.28 -1.27
C ASP A 299 -4.68 8.02 -0.27
N GLY A 300 -3.35 7.80 -0.42
CA GLY A 300 -2.35 8.35 0.49
C GLY A 300 -2.32 9.88 0.53
N LEU A 301 -2.70 10.56 -0.55
CA LEU A 301 -2.73 12.03 -0.56
C LEU A 301 -3.84 12.60 0.33
N LEU A 302 -5.02 11.95 0.35
CA LEU A 302 -6.08 12.30 1.32
C LEU A 302 -5.56 12.16 2.76
N GLY A 303 -4.89 11.04 3.05
CA GLY A 303 -4.30 10.83 4.38
C GLY A 303 -3.21 11.84 4.74
N ALA A 304 -2.34 12.18 3.80
CA ALA A 304 -1.33 13.22 4.00
C ALA A 304 -1.97 14.60 4.29
N ALA A 305 -3.08 14.95 3.61
CA ALA A 305 -3.84 16.16 3.85
C ALA A 305 -4.47 16.19 5.25
N VAL A 306 -5.07 15.06 5.68
CA VAL A 306 -5.60 14.92 7.05
C VAL A 306 -4.49 15.07 8.09
N LEU A 307 -3.31 14.51 7.84
CA LEU A 307 -2.15 14.65 8.73
C LEU A 307 -1.58 16.08 8.74
N ALA A 308 -1.69 16.82 7.62
CA ALA A 308 -1.32 18.24 7.59
C ALA A 308 -2.28 19.07 8.47
N LEU A 309 -3.57 18.83 8.43
CA LEU A 309 -4.53 19.48 9.33
C LEU A 309 -4.28 19.18 10.80
N ARG A 310 -3.79 17.96 11.12
CA ARG A 310 -3.42 17.59 12.49
C ARG A 310 -2.23 18.36 13.06
N LEU A 311 -1.48 19.12 12.26
CA LEU A 311 -0.49 20.06 12.78
C LEU A 311 -1.11 21.14 13.67
N ASP A 312 -2.40 21.42 13.49
CA ASP A 312 -3.17 22.42 14.24
C ASP A 312 -4.12 21.78 15.29
N GLY A 313 -4.13 20.47 15.42
CA GLY A 313 -4.93 19.75 16.40
C GLY A 313 -5.83 18.65 15.84
N PRO A 314 -6.81 18.17 16.60
CA PRO A 314 -7.75 17.14 16.15
C PRO A 314 -8.53 17.57 14.92
N VAL A 315 -8.72 16.66 13.97
CA VAL A 315 -9.49 16.88 12.74
C VAL A 315 -10.94 16.42 12.94
N PRO A 316 -11.93 17.32 12.91
CA PRO A 316 -13.35 16.93 12.96
C PRO A 316 -13.75 16.11 11.73
N GLU A 317 -14.73 15.21 11.89
CA GLU A 317 -15.26 14.40 10.78
C GLU A 317 -15.78 15.29 9.63
N THR A 318 -16.39 16.42 9.93
CA THR A 318 -16.87 17.38 8.92
C THR A 318 -15.72 17.98 8.09
N THR A 319 -14.57 18.23 8.71
CA THR A 319 -13.36 18.69 8.03
C THR A 319 -12.75 17.60 7.18
N TYR A 320 -12.69 16.36 7.69
CA TYR A 320 -12.25 15.19 6.93
C TYR A 320 -13.09 14.99 5.65
N GLU A 321 -14.42 15.02 5.77
CA GLU A 321 -15.32 14.90 4.62
C GLU A 321 -15.16 16.06 3.62
N ARG A 322 -14.84 17.25 4.08
CA ARG A 322 -14.55 18.40 3.22
C ARG A 322 -13.27 18.18 2.43
N VAL A 323 -12.19 17.73 3.06
CA VAL A 323 -10.95 17.37 2.35
C VAL A 323 -11.26 16.32 1.28
N ARG A 324 -11.96 15.26 1.65
CA ARG A 324 -12.29 14.15 0.74
C ARG A 324 -13.08 14.63 -0.49
N SER A 325 -14.11 15.42 -0.27
CA SER A 325 -14.98 15.91 -1.36
C SER A 325 -14.29 16.94 -2.24
N THR A 326 -13.57 17.92 -1.66
CA THR A 326 -12.89 18.96 -2.43
C THR A 326 -11.66 18.43 -3.17
N LEU A 327 -10.92 17.48 -2.61
CA LEU A 327 -9.82 16.78 -3.29
C LEU A 327 -10.32 15.97 -4.49
N ALA A 328 -11.46 15.27 -4.33
CA ALA A 328 -12.08 14.54 -5.43
C ALA A 328 -12.54 15.48 -6.55
N ALA A 329 -13.12 16.63 -6.22
CA ALA A 329 -13.53 17.65 -7.20
C ALA A 329 -12.34 18.22 -7.98
N LEU A 330 -11.21 18.55 -7.30
CA LEU A 330 -9.99 19.03 -7.95
C LEU A 330 -9.37 18.05 -8.94
N ARG A 331 -9.56 16.75 -8.73
CA ARG A 331 -9.03 15.70 -9.62
C ARG A 331 -9.93 15.43 -10.83
N ALA A 332 -11.18 15.81 -10.74
CA ALA A 332 -12.14 15.63 -11.84
C ALA A 332 -12.14 16.81 -12.81
N ALA A 333 -11.62 17.97 -12.39
CA ALA A 333 -11.48 19.20 -13.17
C ALA A 333 -10.19 19.19 -14.00
#